data_1ac93bb86917884647eb716061c693a1
#
_entry.id   1ac93bb86917884647eb716061c693a1
#
_cell.length_a   1.000
_cell.length_b   1.000
_cell.length_c   1.000
_cell.angle_alpha   90.00
_cell.angle_beta   90.00
_cell.angle_gamma   90.00
#
_symmetry.space_group_name_H-M   'P 1'
#
loop_
_entity.id
_entity.type
_entity.pdbx_description
1 polymer ?
#
loop_
_entity_poly.entity_id
_entity_poly.type
_entity_poly.pdbx_seq_one_letter_code
_entity_poly.pdbx_strand_id
1 'polypeptide(L)'
;MKIVAICGAGVGTSGILKVNAERVLNRLDIDADVTASDLANVAAASADAQVILTSPELVDRIGPTNADIVVVENYFDLDEIERKLDEALG
;
A
#
# COMPACT_ATOMS: atom_id res chain seq x y z
N MET A 1 0.94 -13.35 2.35
CA MET A 1 0.32 -12.21 1.63
C MET A 1 1.31 -11.06 1.52
N LYS A 2 1.34 -10.41 0.40
CA LYS A 2 2.27 -9.31 0.14
C LYS A 2 1.53 -8.03 -0.22
N ILE A 3 1.89 -6.94 0.43
CA ILE A 3 1.34 -5.61 0.20
C ILE A 3 2.48 -4.68 -0.19
N VAL A 4 2.29 -3.91 -1.25
CA VAL A 4 3.30 -2.96 -1.73
C VAL A 4 2.78 -1.55 -1.51
N ALA A 5 3.58 -0.72 -0.85
CA ALA A 5 3.28 0.69 -0.65
C ALA A 5 4.04 1.52 -1.67
N ILE A 6 3.33 2.23 -2.52
CA ILE A 6 3.90 3.03 -3.60
C ILE A 6 3.71 4.51 -3.30
N CYS A 7 4.79 5.25 -3.32
CA CYS A 7 4.75 6.69 -3.14
C CYS A 7 5.69 7.39 -4.13
N GLY A 8 5.22 8.48 -4.72
CA GLY A 8 5.99 9.22 -5.72
C GLY A 8 6.81 10.36 -5.15
N ALA A 9 6.63 10.70 -3.89
CA ALA A 9 7.21 11.91 -3.31
C ALA A 9 8.54 11.68 -2.60
N GLY A 10 9.23 10.59 -2.89
CA GLY A 10 10.53 10.31 -2.31
C GLY A 10 10.50 9.26 -1.23
N VAL A 11 11.67 8.92 -0.73
CA VAL A 11 11.92 7.74 0.10
C VAL A 11 11.20 7.80 1.44
N GLY A 12 11.06 8.98 2.03
CA GLY A 12 10.50 9.12 3.37
C GLY A 12 9.00 8.81 3.44
N THR A 13 8.25 9.14 2.39
CA THR A 13 6.79 9.02 2.40
C THR A 13 6.33 7.57 2.26
N SER A 14 6.99 6.80 1.41
CA SER A 14 6.66 5.38 1.26
C SER A 14 7.00 4.60 2.54
N GLY A 15 8.05 5.01 3.24
CA GLY A 15 8.42 4.42 4.52
C GLY A 15 7.36 4.65 5.59
N ILE A 16 6.77 5.84 5.63
CA ILE A 16 5.69 6.16 6.57
C ILE A 16 4.46 5.30 6.28
N LEU A 17 4.07 5.23 5.01
CA LEU A 17 2.92 4.41 4.62
C LEU A 17 3.14 2.95 4.96
N LYS A 18 4.35 2.43 4.70
CA LYS A 18 4.71 1.05 5.05
C LYS A 18 4.55 0.79 6.54
N VAL A 19 5.13 1.63 7.38
CA VAL A 19 5.09 1.45 8.84
C VAL A 19 3.66 1.52 9.35
N ASN A 20 2.88 2.47 8.86
CA ASN A 20 1.49 2.60 9.31
C ASN A 20 0.63 1.44 8.83
N ALA A 21 0.87 0.93 7.63
CA ALA A 21 0.19 -0.26 7.15
C ALA A 21 0.53 -1.48 8.02
N GLU A 22 1.79 -1.63 8.41
CA GLU A 22 2.20 -2.72 9.31
C GLU A 22 1.50 -2.62 10.66
N ARG A 23 1.36 -1.40 11.21
CA ARG A 23 0.64 -1.20 12.46
C ARG A 23 -0.83 -1.59 12.36
N VAL A 24 -1.46 -1.23 11.25
CA VAL A 24 -2.87 -1.57 10.99
C VAL A 24 -3.05 -3.08 10.88
N LEU A 25 -2.15 -3.75 10.16
CA LEU A 25 -2.22 -5.20 10.01
C LEU A 25 -2.09 -5.90 11.36
N ASN A 26 -1.25 -5.38 12.25
CA ASN A 26 -1.15 -5.90 13.61
C ASN A 26 -2.46 -5.73 14.38
N ARG A 27 -3.14 -4.59 14.22
CA ARG A 27 -4.44 -4.37 14.85
C ARG A 27 -5.50 -5.35 14.36
N LEU A 28 -5.46 -5.67 13.07
CA LEU A 28 -6.42 -6.58 12.44
C LEU A 28 -6.04 -8.04 12.61
N ASP A 29 -4.89 -8.31 13.21
CA ASP A 29 -4.35 -9.67 13.36
C ASP A 29 -4.19 -10.38 12.00
N ILE A 30 -3.70 -9.63 11.01
CA ILE A 30 -3.46 -10.14 9.67
C ILE A 30 -1.97 -10.28 9.46
N ASP A 31 -1.54 -11.47 9.05
CA ASP A 31 -0.14 -11.75 8.73
C ASP A 31 0.12 -11.43 7.26
N ALA A 32 0.80 -10.33 7.01
CA ALA A 32 1.15 -9.88 5.66
C ALA A 32 2.47 -9.12 5.68
N ASP A 33 3.21 -9.21 4.58
CA ASP A 33 4.46 -8.48 4.38
C ASP A 33 4.20 -7.19 3.63
N VAL A 34 4.66 -6.07 4.17
CA VAL A 34 4.55 -4.77 3.51
C VAL A 34 5.92 -4.34 3.03
N THR A 35 6.01 -4.00 1.75
CA THR A 35 7.25 -3.53 1.13
C THR A 35 7.02 -2.15 0.54
N ALA A 36 7.95 -1.22 0.75
CA ALA A 36 7.90 0.10 0.13
C ALA A 36 8.58 0.05 -1.24
N SER A 37 7.98 0.69 -2.23
CA SER A 37 8.55 0.79 -3.57
C SER A 37 8.17 2.12 -4.22
N ASP A 38 8.52 2.31 -5.48
CA ASP A 38 8.22 3.51 -6.24
C ASP A 38 7.61 3.17 -7.60
N LEU A 39 7.21 4.20 -8.36
CA LEU A 39 6.58 4.00 -9.66
C LEU A 39 7.50 3.34 -10.66
N ALA A 40 8.80 3.58 -10.58
CA ALA A 40 9.75 3.00 -11.51
C ALA A 40 9.84 1.49 -11.36
N ASN A 41 9.62 0.98 -10.15
CA ASN A 41 9.75 -0.43 -9.84
C ASN A 41 8.41 -1.11 -9.54
N VAL A 42 7.29 -0.42 -9.69
CA VAL A 42 5.99 -0.94 -9.28
C VAL A 42 5.62 -2.25 -9.98
N ALA A 43 5.92 -2.36 -11.28
CA ALA A 43 5.58 -3.56 -12.02
C ALA A 43 6.28 -4.79 -11.48
N ALA A 44 7.58 -4.69 -11.18
CA ALA A 44 8.35 -5.77 -10.61
C ALA A 44 7.96 -6.04 -9.14
N ALA A 45 7.79 -4.96 -8.37
CA ALA A 45 7.49 -5.09 -6.93
C ALA A 45 6.10 -5.68 -6.70
N SER A 46 5.13 -5.39 -7.56
CA SER A 46 3.74 -5.83 -7.40
C SER A 46 3.40 -7.11 -8.14
N ALA A 47 4.36 -7.72 -8.83
CA ALA A 47 4.10 -8.90 -9.65
C ALA A 47 3.45 -10.04 -8.84
N ASP A 48 3.84 -10.20 -7.58
CA ASP A 48 3.32 -11.20 -6.68
C ASP A 48 2.53 -10.62 -5.50
N ALA A 49 2.18 -9.34 -5.58
CA ALA A 49 1.46 -8.67 -4.49
C ALA A 49 -0.06 -8.85 -4.62
N GLN A 50 -0.74 -8.90 -3.51
CA GLN A 50 -2.19 -8.95 -3.44
C GLN A 50 -2.80 -7.55 -3.39
N VAL A 51 -2.09 -6.60 -2.78
CA VAL A 51 -2.58 -5.23 -2.57
C VAL A 51 -1.48 -4.23 -2.86
N ILE A 52 -1.84 -3.13 -3.50
CA ILE A 52 -0.97 -1.96 -3.67
C ILE A 52 -1.61 -0.79 -2.93
N LEU A 53 -0.89 -0.24 -1.95
CA LEU A 53 -1.28 1.00 -1.27
C LEU A 53 -0.63 2.17 -1.96
N THR A 54 -1.40 3.18 -2.31
CA THR A 54 -0.89 4.33 -3.05
C THR A 54 -1.71 5.59 -2.75
N SER A 55 -1.30 6.72 -3.31
CA SER A 55 -2.05 7.98 -3.20
C SER A 55 -2.95 8.17 -4.43
N PRO A 56 -3.97 9.06 -4.33
CA PRO A 56 -4.84 9.35 -5.47
C PRO A 56 -4.09 9.86 -6.70
N GLU A 57 -2.98 10.56 -6.49
CA GLU A 57 -2.19 11.13 -7.59
C GLU A 57 -1.47 10.08 -8.40
N LEU A 58 -1.18 8.92 -7.80
CA LEU A 58 -0.36 7.88 -8.43
C LEU A 58 -1.17 6.74 -9.01
N VAL A 59 -2.45 6.63 -8.64
CA VAL A 59 -3.26 5.47 -9.02
C VAL A 59 -3.31 5.27 -10.54
N ASP A 60 -3.40 6.36 -11.30
CA ASP A 60 -3.45 6.27 -12.75
C ASP A 60 -2.10 5.92 -13.39
N ARG A 61 -1.01 6.09 -12.65
CA ARG A 61 0.33 5.82 -13.15
C ARG A 61 0.80 4.40 -12.89
N ILE A 62 0.11 3.68 -12.02
CA ILE A 62 0.51 2.30 -11.70
C ILE A 62 0.31 1.37 -12.88
N GLY A 63 -0.72 1.62 -13.68
CA GLY A 63 -0.99 0.81 -14.86
C GLY A 63 -1.66 -0.52 -14.52
N PRO A 64 -1.73 -1.44 -15.48
CA PRO A 64 -2.40 -2.73 -15.27
C PRO A 64 -1.69 -3.56 -14.21
N THR A 65 -2.46 -4.15 -13.30
CA THR A 65 -1.94 -5.02 -12.25
C THR A 65 -3.04 -5.98 -11.81
N ASN A 66 -2.63 -7.15 -11.33
CA ASN A 66 -3.55 -8.13 -10.74
C ASN A 66 -3.81 -7.85 -9.26
N ALA A 67 -3.06 -6.94 -8.64
CA ALA A 67 -3.25 -6.57 -7.25
C ALA A 67 -4.44 -5.62 -7.10
N ASP A 68 -5.07 -5.65 -5.93
CA ASP A 68 -6.10 -4.67 -5.60
C ASP A 68 -5.42 -3.35 -5.23
N ILE A 69 -5.81 -2.27 -5.89
CA ILE A 69 -5.25 -0.95 -5.62
C ILE A 69 -6.08 -0.29 -4.53
N VAL A 70 -5.44 0.04 -3.42
CA VAL A 70 -6.06 0.73 -2.28
C VAL A 70 -5.51 2.15 -2.22
N VAL A 71 -6.38 3.13 -2.39
CA VAL A 71 -5.99 4.54 -2.40
C VAL A 71 -6.11 5.10 -0.98
N VAL A 72 -5.00 5.62 -0.45
CA VAL A 72 -4.95 6.25 0.86
C VAL A 72 -4.70 7.74 0.68
N GLU A 73 -5.60 8.57 1.19
CA GLU A 73 -5.49 10.02 1.06
C GLU A 73 -4.55 10.62 2.10
N ASN A 74 -4.55 10.07 3.30
CA ASN A 74 -3.70 10.54 4.38
C ASN A 74 -2.90 9.39 4.98
N TYR A 75 -1.60 9.35 4.70
CA TYR A 75 -0.71 8.27 5.15
C TYR A 75 -0.55 8.22 6.68
N PHE A 76 -0.88 9.30 7.37
CA PHE A 76 -0.80 9.35 8.82
C PHE A 76 -2.10 8.92 9.51
N ASP A 77 -3.16 8.73 8.76
CA ASP A 77 -4.47 8.36 9.31
C ASP A 77 -4.59 6.83 9.36
N LEU A 78 -4.29 6.26 10.52
CA LEU A 78 -4.35 4.82 10.71
C LEU A 78 -5.79 4.28 10.55
N ASP A 79 -6.79 5.07 10.92
CA ASP A 79 -8.17 4.64 10.81
C ASP A 79 -8.60 4.51 9.34
N GLU A 80 -8.13 5.42 8.50
CA GLU A 80 -8.39 5.35 7.07
C GLU A 80 -7.74 4.10 6.47
N ILE A 81 -6.46 3.86 6.80
CA ILE A 81 -5.73 2.70 6.31
C ILE A 81 -6.39 1.41 6.78
N GLU A 82 -6.78 1.36 8.05
CA GLU A 82 -7.44 0.19 8.63
C GLU A 82 -8.75 -0.13 7.91
N ARG A 83 -9.60 0.87 7.72
CA ARG A 83 -10.89 0.68 7.03
C ARG A 83 -10.68 0.17 5.61
N LYS A 84 -9.76 0.77 4.87
CA LYS A 84 -9.52 0.41 3.48
C LYS A 84 -8.86 -0.95 3.32
N LEU A 85 -7.92 -1.28 4.19
CA LEU A 85 -7.30 -2.61 4.17
C LEU A 85 -8.29 -3.68 4.59
N ASP A 86 -9.14 -3.41 5.57
CA ASP A 86 -10.16 -4.36 6.00
C ASP A 86 -11.13 -4.66 4.86
N GLU A 87 -11.53 -3.66 4.10
CA GLU A 87 -12.37 -3.86 2.92
C GLU A 87 -11.68 -4.69 1.84
N ALA A 88 -10.39 -4.45 1.61
CA ALA A 88 -9.64 -5.15 0.57
C ALA A 88 -9.31 -6.59 0.94
N LEU A 89 -9.05 -6.86 2.21
CA LEU A 89 -8.59 -8.17 2.70
C LEU A 89 -9.68 -8.98 3.39
N GLY A 90 -10.69 -8.32 3.84
CA GLY A 90 -11.81 -8.94 4.53
C GLY A 90 -12.83 -9.50 3.61
#